data_f002f340d7483562d2e7c7d607db55c8
#
_entry.id   f002f340d7483562d2e7c7d607db55c8
#
_cell.length_a   1.000
_cell.length_b   1.000
_cell.length_c   1.000
_cell.angle_alpha   90.00
_cell.angle_beta   90.00
_cell.angle_gamma   90.00
#
_symmetry.space_group_name_H-M   'P 1'
#
loop_
_entity.id
_entity.type
_entity.pdbx_description
1 polymer ?
#
loop_
_entity_poly.entity_id
_entity_poly.type
_entity_poly.pdbx_seq_one_letter_code
_entity_poly.pdbx_strand_id
1 'polypeptide(L)'
;MIKAPKEEVYNAWFEDTSAWFYHSEETKNSQPTHCEQRMGGKFYTALPDGGFNVLGELTMIKPNEKIRIRGDCTMPMAVLVNITVAFEEVDGGTRVSIDHRMAGEVADGMAKDFEAGWLDGLTKLKGLVESR
;
A
#
# COMPACT_ATOMS: atom_id res chain seq x y z
N MET A 1 4.18 12.19 -9.67
CA MET A 1 4.89 11.36 -10.67
C MET A 1 6.24 10.92 -10.13
N ILE A 2 6.59 9.65 -10.36
CA ILE A 2 7.89 9.10 -9.97
C ILE A 2 8.76 9.00 -11.23
N LYS A 3 9.97 9.55 -11.18
CA LYS A 3 10.88 9.60 -12.33
C LYS A 3 11.65 8.28 -12.48
N ALA A 4 10.92 7.22 -12.83
CA ALA A 4 11.47 5.89 -13.06
C ALA A 4 10.49 5.08 -13.91
N PRO A 5 10.96 4.02 -14.59
CA PRO A 5 10.09 3.13 -15.36
C PRO A 5 9.06 2.45 -14.45
N LYS A 6 7.88 2.18 -14.98
CA LYS A 6 6.79 1.58 -14.18
C LYS A 6 7.15 0.21 -13.60
N GLU A 7 7.99 -0.55 -14.29
CA GLU A 7 8.47 -1.85 -13.80
C GLU A 7 9.28 -1.70 -12.51
N GLU A 8 10.11 -0.68 -12.42
CA GLU A 8 10.90 -0.42 -11.21
C GLU A 8 10.02 0.04 -10.05
N VAL A 9 9.04 0.89 -10.34
CA VAL A 9 8.11 1.38 -9.32
C VAL A 9 7.23 0.23 -8.81
N TYR A 10 6.71 -0.57 -9.72
CA TYR A 10 5.90 -1.74 -9.38
C TYR A 10 6.69 -2.74 -8.51
N ASN A 11 7.91 -3.05 -8.89
CA ASN A 11 8.75 -3.97 -8.13
C ASN A 11 9.10 -3.41 -6.76
N ALA A 12 9.40 -2.11 -6.66
CA ALA A 12 9.70 -1.47 -5.38
C ALA A 12 8.50 -1.52 -4.43
N TRP A 13 7.28 -1.40 -4.96
CA TRP A 13 6.08 -1.55 -4.14
C TRP A 13 6.11 -2.85 -3.35
N PHE A 14 6.41 -3.96 -3.99
CA PHE A 14 6.43 -5.28 -3.36
C PHE A 14 7.71 -5.60 -2.60
N GLU A 15 8.84 -5.26 -3.17
CA GLU A 15 10.15 -5.62 -2.59
C GLU A 15 10.53 -4.75 -1.39
N ASP A 16 10.14 -3.49 -1.43
CA ASP A 16 10.55 -2.51 -0.43
C ASP A 16 9.37 -1.96 0.38
N THR A 17 8.30 -2.74 0.51
CA THR A 17 7.06 -2.31 1.18
C THR A 17 7.34 -1.70 2.56
N SER A 18 8.23 -2.31 3.34
CA SER A 18 8.54 -1.83 4.68
C SER A 18 9.23 -0.46 4.70
N ALA A 19 9.92 -0.12 3.61
CA ALA A 19 10.66 1.15 3.54
C ALA A 19 9.75 2.33 3.20
N TRP A 20 8.66 2.10 2.47
CA TRP A 20 7.80 3.20 2.03
C TRP A 20 6.43 3.21 2.71
N PHE A 21 5.94 2.07 3.20
CA PHE A 21 4.60 2.00 3.78
C PHE A 21 4.53 2.75 5.11
N TYR A 22 3.40 3.45 5.32
CA TYR A 22 3.19 4.24 6.52
C TYR A 22 3.10 3.35 7.77
N HIS A 23 3.79 3.77 8.83
CA HIS A 23 3.72 3.16 10.15
C HIS A 23 3.18 4.17 11.15
N SER A 24 2.11 3.81 11.87
CA SER A 24 1.60 4.62 12.96
C SER A 24 2.54 4.55 14.18
N GLU A 25 2.30 5.40 15.19
CA GLU A 25 3.05 5.35 16.45
C GLU A 25 2.93 3.96 17.10
N GLU A 26 1.76 3.31 16.96
CA GLU A 26 1.52 1.99 17.53
C GLU A 26 2.34 0.91 16.86
N THR A 27 2.64 1.07 15.57
CA THR A 27 3.31 0.03 14.77
C THR A 27 4.76 0.36 14.42
N LYS A 28 5.28 1.54 14.82
CA LYS A 28 6.63 1.95 14.45
C LYS A 28 7.73 1.00 14.93
N ASN A 29 7.47 0.25 15.99
CA ASN A 29 8.39 -0.74 16.54
C ASN A 29 8.05 -2.17 16.11
N SER A 30 7.09 -2.34 15.21
CA SER A 30 6.70 -3.64 14.68
C SER A 30 7.75 -4.17 13.73
N GLN A 31 7.65 -5.46 13.42
CA GLN A 31 8.44 -6.07 12.36
C GLN A 31 8.03 -5.49 11.01
N PRO A 32 8.83 -5.72 9.95
CA PRO A 32 8.55 -5.12 8.64
C PRO A 32 7.17 -5.44 8.08
N THR A 33 6.67 -4.53 7.24
CA THR A 33 5.45 -4.72 6.47
C THR A 33 5.80 -5.41 5.16
N HIS A 34 4.98 -6.37 4.76
CA HIS A 34 5.17 -7.14 3.55
C HIS A 34 3.92 -7.12 2.68
N CYS A 35 4.11 -7.19 1.37
CA CYS A 35 3.04 -7.37 0.41
C CYS A 35 3.44 -8.54 -0.49
N GLU A 36 2.77 -9.68 -0.34
CA GLU A 36 3.10 -10.87 -1.11
C GLU A 36 2.63 -10.73 -2.55
N GLN A 37 3.55 -10.86 -3.51
CA GLN A 37 3.26 -10.66 -4.93
C GLN A 37 2.71 -11.93 -5.55
N ARG A 38 1.48 -12.30 -5.16
CA ARG A 38 0.77 -13.46 -5.70
C ARG A 38 -0.73 -13.32 -5.47
N MET A 39 -1.52 -14.07 -6.22
CA MET A 39 -2.97 -14.10 -6.02
C MET A 39 -3.28 -14.61 -4.62
N GLY A 40 -4.16 -13.90 -3.89
CA GLY A 40 -4.44 -14.22 -2.50
C GLY A 40 -3.31 -13.87 -1.54
N GLY A 41 -2.24 -13.24 -2.02
CA GLY A 41 -1.13 -12.80 -1.20
C GLY A 41 -1.57 -11.80 -0.14
N LYS A 42 -0.91 -11.81 1.01
CA LYS A 42 -1.27 -10.95 2.12
C LYS A 42 -0.45 -9.67 2.10
N PHE A 43 -1.12 -8.57 2.40
CA PHE A 43 -0.49 -7.29 2.71
C PHE A 43 -0.56 -7.19 4.24
N TYR A 44 0.56 -7.34 4.92
CA TYR A 44 0.56 -7.51 6.37
C TYR A 44 1.79 -6.92 7.04
N THR A 45 1.64 -6.63 8.34
CA THR A 45 2.74 -6.25 9.22
C THR A 45 2.93 -7.36 10.25
N ALA A 46 4.16 -7.86 10.40
CA ALA A 46 4.49 -8.81 11.45
C ALA A 46 4.59 -8.07 12.79
N LEU A 47 4.17 -8.71 13.87
CA LEU A 47 4.20 -8.14 15.20
C LEU A 47 5.37 -8.72 16.01
N PRO A 48 5.88 -7.97 17.02
CA PRO A 48 7.05 -8.43 17.80
C PRO A 48 6.85 -9.76 18.53
N ASP A 49 5.61 -10.12 18.81
CA ASP A 49 5.28 -11.35 19.55
C ASP A 49 5.08 -12.56 18.65
N GLY A 50 5.36 -12.45 17.36
CA GLY A 50 5.14 -13.50 16.38
C GLY A 50 3.76 -13.50 15.74
N GLY A 51 2.90 -12.54 16.10
CA GLY A 51 1.60 -12.39 15.48
C GLY A 51 1.66 -11.58 14.18
N PHE A 52 0.51 -11.38 13.56
CA PHE A 52 0.39 -10.63 12.30
C PHE A 52 -0.80 -9.71 12.33
N ASN A 53 -0.66 -8.59 11.62
CA ASN A 53 -1.75 -7.66 11.40
C ASN A 53 -1.95 -7.55 9.88
N VAL A 54 -3.04 -8.11 9.37
CA VAL A 54 -3.31 -8.17 7.93
C VAL A 54 -4.14 -6.98 7.50
N LEU A 55 -3.62 -6.18 6.56
CA LEU A 55 -4.38 -5.06 5.98
C LEU A 55 -5.37 -5.56 4.93
N GLY A 56 -4.99 -6.55 4.15
CA GLY A 56 -5.84 -7.10 3.12
C GLY A 56 -5.16 -8.18 2.30
N GLU A 57 -5.88 -8.63 1.28
CA GLU A 57 -5.39 -9.64 0.33
C GLU A 57 -5.38 -9.08 -1.08
N LEU A 58 -4.42 -9.53 -1.86
CA LEU A 58 -4.39 -9.22 -3.29
C LEU A 58 -5.45 -10.03 -4.02
N THR A 59 -6.41 -9.34 -4.61
CA THR A 59 -7.51 -9.96 -5.35
C THR A 59 -7.35 -9.82 -6.86
N MET A 60 -6.41 -9.00 -7.30
CA MET A 60 -6.10 -8.85 -8.72
C MET A 60 -4.67 -8.35 -8.87
N ILE A 61 -3.93 -8.96 -9.79
CA ILE A 61 -2.59 -8.51 -10.18
C ILE A 61 -2.52 -8.47 -11.70
N LYS A 62 -2.24 -7.29 -12.24
CA LYS A 62 -1.86 -7.08 -13.63
C LYS A 62 -0.41 -6.60 -13.61
N PRO A 63 0.55 -7.48 -13.86
CA PRO A 63 1.98 -7.14 -13.68
C PRO A 63 2.35 -5.81 -14.33
N ASN A 64 3.06 -4.99 -13.56
CA ASN A 64 3.53 -3.65 -13.94
C ASN A 64 2.43 -2.62 -14.22
N GLU A 65 1.16 -2.98 -14.10
CA GLU A 65 0.06 -2.08 -14.44
C GLU A 65 -0.88 -1.78 -13.28
N LYS A 66 -1.35 -2.81 -12.58
CA LYS A 66 -2.43 -2.61 -11.61
C LYS A 66 -2.49 -3.74 -10.58
N ILE A 67 -2.81 -3.39 -9.34
CA ILE A 67 -3.13 -4.36 -8.29
C ILE A 67 -4.39 -3.93 -7.57
N ARG A 68 -5.08 -4.89 -6.96
CA ARG A 68 -6.24 -4.61 -6.10
C ARG A 68 -6.08 -5.36 -4.80
N ILE A 69 -6.32 -4.64 -3.71
CA ILE A 69 -6.22 -5.16 -2.34
C ILE A 69 -7.57 -5.00 -1.67
N ARG A 70 -8.04 -6.04 -0.99
CA ARG A 70 -9.31 -6.01 -0.26
C ARG A 70 -9.10 -6.49 1.15
N GLY A 71 -9.69 -5.78 2.12
CA GLY A 71 -9.58 -6.12 3.53
C GLY A 71 -10.19 -5.06 4.41
N ASP A 72 -9.71 -4.96 5.64
CA ASP A 72 -10.18 -3.95 6.60
C ASP A 72 -9.11 -2.95 7.01
N CYS A 73 -7.92 -3.04 6.44
CA CYS A 73 -6.76 -2.20 6.78
C CYS A 73 -6.45 -2.20 8.27
N THR A 74 -6.67 -3.32 8.95
CA THR A 74 -6.45 -3.51 10.39
C THR A 74 -7.38 -2.66 11.28
N MET A 75 -8.45 -2.12 10.72
CA MET A 75 -9.40 -1.32 11.47
C MET A 75 -10.22 -2.20 12.41
N PRO A 76 -10.47 -1.75 13.66
CA PRO A 76 -11.22 -2.58 14.63
C PRO A 76 -12.73 -2.59 14.39
N MET A 77 -13.26 -1.68 13.58
CA MET A 77 -14.68 -1.61 13.27
C MET A 77 -15.00 -2.44 12.01
N ALA A 78 -16.26 -2.69 11.76
CA ALA A 78 -16.73 -3.45 10.61
C ALA A 78 -16.69 -2.59 9.34
N VAL A 79 -15.54 -2.55 8.69
CA VAL A 79 -15.33 -1.80 7.46
C VAL A 79 -14.71 -2.70 6.40
N LEU A 80 -15.22 -2.58 5.16
CA LEU A 80 -14.61 -3.23 4.01
C LEU A 80 -13.85 -2.17 3.22
N VAL A 81 -12.60 -2.44 2.92
CA VAL A 81 -11.73 -1.55 2.15
C VAL A 81 -11.38 -2.23 0.84
N ASN A 82 -11.49 -1.50 -0.26
CA ASN A 82 -11.10 -1.95 -1.58
C ASN A 82 -10.16 -0.92 -2.19
N ILE A 83 -8.92 -1.31 -2.40
CA ILE A 83 -7.85 -0.43 -2.85
C ILE A 83 -7.39 -0.88 -4.23
N THR A 84 -7.46 0.00 -5.21
CA THR A 84 -6.91 -0.24 -6.54
C THR A 84 -5.72 0.68 -6.75
N VAL A 85 -4.57 0.10 -7.08
CA VAL A 85 -3.35 0.85 -7.35
C VAL A 85 -3.00 0.68 -8.81
N ALA A 86 -2.87 1.78 -9.53
CA ALA A 86 -2.52 1.79 -10.95
C ALA A 86 -1.13 2.40 -11.15
N PHE A 87 -0.35 1.76 -12.00
CA PHE A 87 0.99 2.19 -12.39
C PHE A 87 0.92 2.55 -13.88
N GLU A 88 0.92 3.84 -14.18
CA GLU A 88 0.73 4.33 -15.55
C GLU A 88 2.00 5.00 -16.05
N GLU A 89 2.47 4.56 -17.22
CA GLU A 89 3.59 5.22 -17.87
C GLU A 89 3.15 6.59 -18.38
N VAL A 90 3.91 7.63 -18.00
CA VAL A 90 3.68 9.01 -18.45
C VAL A 90 5.01 9.57 -18.91
N ASP A 91 4.98 10.71 -19.61
CA ASP A 91 6.19 11.38 -20.05
C ASP A 91 7.12 11.65 -18.87
N GLY A 92 8.31 11.05 -18.91
CA GLY A 92 9.34 11.25 -17.89
C GLY A 92 9.24 10.35 -16.66
N GLY A 93 8.31 9.38 -16.64
CA GLY A 93 8.23 8.47 -15.50
C GLY A 93 6.93 7.72 -15.37
N THR A 94 6.52 7.52 -14.12
CA THR A 94 5.35 6.71 -13.78
C THR A 94 4.41 7.51 -12.86
N ARG A 95 3.13 7.50 -13.18
CA ARG A 95 2.09 7.99 -12.27
C ARG A 95 1.54 6.80 -11.49
N VAL A 96 1.58 6.89 -10.17
CA VAL A 96 0.93 5.92 -9.29
C VAL A 96 -0.35 6.53 -8.78
N SER A 97 -1.48 5.87 -9.03
CA SER A 97 -2.80 6.33 -8.61
C SER A 97 -3.41 5.31 -7.65
N ILE A 98 -4.00 5.80 -6.56
CA ILE A 98 -4.65 4.97 -5.57
C ILE A 98 -6.13 5.34 -5.48
N ASP A 99 -7.00 4.36 -5.73
CA ASP A 99 -8.43 4.47 -5.53
C ASP A 99 -8.79 3.63 -4.30
N HIS A 100 -9.04 4.29 -3.18
CA HIS A 100 -9.30 3.68 -1.89
C HIS A 100 -10.77 3.89 -1.53
N ARG A 101 -11.55 2.82 -1.58
CA ARG A 101 -12.99 2.86 -1.30
C ARG A 101 -13.31 2.09 -0.03
N MET A 102 -14.25 2.60 0.74
CA MET A 102 -14.65 2.02 2.01
C MET A 102 -16.15 1.90 2.11
N ALA A 103 -16.62 0.83 2.78
CA ALA A 103 -18.03 0.62 3.06
C ALA A 103 -18.16 0.03 4.46
N GLY A 104 -19.26 0.35 5.14
CA GLY A 104 -19.54 -0.12 6.49
C GLY A 104 -19.44 1.00 7.52
N GLU A 105 -18.80 0.71 8.65
CA GLU A 105 -18.66 1.67 9.74
C GLU A 105 -17.53 2.67 9.46
N VAL A 106 -17.77 3.58 8.51
CA VAL A 106 -16.81 4.60 8.12
C VAL A 106 -16.96 5.82 9.01
N ALA A 107 -15.93 6.10 9.83
CA ALA A 107 -15.94 7.24 10.74
C ALA A 107 -15.64 8.56 10.02
N ASP A 108 -16.08 9.68 10.62
CA ASP A 108 -15.74 11.01 10.12
C ASP A 108 -14.22 11.20 10.13
N GLY A 109 -13.70 11.74 9.04
CA GLY A 109 -12.25 11.97 8.90
C GLY A 109 -11.44 10.77 8.46
N MET A 110 -12.02 9.57 8.42
CA MET A 110 -11.29 8.35 8.04
C MET A 110 -10.71 8.45 6.62
N ALA A 111 -11.49 8.99 5.68
CA ALA A 111 -11.02 9.15 4.30
C ALA A 111 -9.80 10.09 4.21
N LYS A 112 -9.81 11.17 4.98
CA LYS A 112 -8.68 12.11 5.02
C LYS A 112 -7.44 11.47 5.63
N ASP A 113 -7.61 10.65 6.66
CA ASP A 113 -6.49 9.97 7.31
C ASP A 113 -5.82 8.98 6.35
N PHE A 114 -6.61 8.21 5.59
CA PHE A 114 -6.07 7.31 4.59
C PHE A 114 -5.39 8.07 3.45
N GLU A 115 -5.99 9.17 2.99
CA GLU A 115 -5.39 10.01 1.96
C GLU A 115 -4.01 10.52 2.40
N ALA A 116 -3.91 11.03 3.62
CA ALA A 116 -2.64 11.53 4.17
C ALA A 116 -1.62 10.40 4.28
N GLY A 117 -2.04 9.21 4.74
CA GLY A 117 -1.17 8.05 4.86
C GLY A 117 -0.64 7.57 3.50
N TRP A 118 -1.51 7.53 2.49
CA TRP A 118 -1.10 7.16 1.13
C TRP A 118 -0.15 8.18 0.52
N LEU A 119 -0.41 9.49 0.71
CA LEU A 119 0.48 10.54 0.22
C LEU A 119 1.86 10.43 0.85
N ASP A 120 1.92 10.17 2.16
CA ASP A 120 3.18 9.97 2.86
C ASP A 120 3.93 8.76 2.29
N GLY A 121 3.23 7.64 2.14
CA GLY A 121 3.81 6.41 1.60
C GLY A 121 4.31 6.58 0.17
N LEU A 122 3.51 7.21 -0.69
CA LEU A 122 3.90 7.44 -2.09
C LEU A 122 5.08 8.41 -2.19
N THR A 123 5.16 9.40 -1.31
CA THR A 123 6.31 10.32 -1.26
C THR A 123 7.58 9.56 -0.90
N LYS A 124 7.50 8.65 0.05
CA LYS A 124 8.63 7.79 0.43
C LYS A 124 9.03 6.84 -0.70
N LEU A 125 8.05 6.24 -1.36
CA LEU A 125 8.30 5.37 -2.51
C LEU A 125 9.00 6.14 -3.63
N LYS A 126 8.54 7.35 -3.92
CA LYS A 126 9.15 8.24 -4.91
C LYS A 126 10.62 8.50 -4.57
N GLY A 127 10.90 8.89 -3.33
CA GLY A 127 12.27 9.16 -2.88
C GLY A 127 13.16 7.93 -2.98
N LEU A 128 12.64 6.78 -2.58
CA LEU A 128 13.37 5.51 -2.62
C LEU A 128 13.76 5.12 -4.05
N VAL A 129 12.80 5.17 -4.97
CA VAL A 129 13.03 4.74 -6.36
C VAL A 129 13.91 5.74 -7.11
N GLU A 130 13.70 7.04 -6.92
CA GLU A 130 14.47 8.07 -7.62
C GLU A 130 15.91 8.20 -7.13
N SER A 131 16.21 7.69 -5.94
CA SER A 131 17.57 7.71 -5.39
C SER A 131 18.44 6.56 -5.88
N ARG A 132 17.88 5.62 -6.62
CA ARG A 132 18.60 4.45 -7.15
C ARG A 132 19.37 4.74 -8.42
#